data_a4075fa64334d3a2a4a93a3f6718f16a
#
_entry.id   a4075fa64334d3a2a4a93a3f6718f16a
#
_cell.length_a   1.000
_cell.length_b   1.000
_cell.length_c   1.000
_cell.angle_alpha   90.00
_cell.angle_beta   90.00
_cell.angle_gamma   90.00
#
_symmetry.space_group_name_H-M   'P 1'
#
loop_
_entity.id
_entity.type
_entity.pdbx_description
1 polymer ?
#
loop_
_entity_poly.entity_id
_entity_poly.type
_entity_poly.pdbx_seq_one_letter_code
_entity_poly.pdbx_strand_id
1 'polypeptide(L)'
;MQKPLIIHDPVHKTIILDEFEQMLLSTRHVQRLRNIQQLGLVDHVYPGANHTRFEHSIGTMHMASVIGQSLSLEVEDIRKIRVAGLLHDVGHSAFSHAVENVLKRNPQLQPVIEGKKFIKHEAFSKDIISRTLPQDNYIARYVESEFGTDPFDFFDEISRIATGDAQSISKPYLAQIIAGDVDADRIDFLLRDSYHTGVSFGLIDVDQIIGSLIIKNGTVVLGSSDGSGYGSDMALTAAESLLISRAHHYTAIIHNPKTQAARVMLLYALEDALEYFKDGSRTEAAKNEIVRFFTEYNDIDLLNFIRSNASEKSLKILNDLRDGRLYVPVARLSQKIIRPSTRMALSTIARHGVATKRLEARLARELGDVLVDLTVASGVPKSMRVAMDQEDGFFYDESALANGLVRAISRQLSLTAFSHPDVVTDKDSVAVLSELRWVVDDLSPRLLNFTREDQYLPIEGIILLFYAVHSLFVDEKPEFISIPRLRHITWLYRTIRKLGTFPKLRNLFDYSFHERYGFPYCEKVFEDIQVLVAMGIVDEDLRYYEKDGRFRQSYEYVLTWEGVEYAGTLADAYRTEFEEMMSHLSMNKHSITRDIVTIPSNRYVSKKRPTGVK
;
A
#
# COMPACT_ATOMS: atom_id res chain seq x y z
N MET A 1 28.04 -25.20 21.56
CA MET A 1 27.74 -24.28 20.43
C MET A 1 27.78 -25.07 19.14
N GLN A 2 26.71 -25.08 18.38
CA GLN A 2 26.72 -25.60 17.01
C GLN A 2 27.63 -24.73 16.14
N LYS A 3 28.23 -25.32 15.10
CA LYS A 3 29.02 -24.55 14.14
C LYS A 3 28.10 -23.59 13.38
N PRO A 4 28.54 -22.34 13.09
CA PRO A 4 27.74 -21.41 12.30
C PRO A 4 27.41 -22.03 10.93
N LEU A 5 26.17 -21.85 10.48
CA LEU A 5 25.74 -22.28 9.16
C LEU A 5 26.13 -21.20 8.14
N ILE A 6 26.78 -21.64 7.07
CA ILE A 6 27.13 -20.77 5.95
C ILE A 6 26.16 -21.03 4.81
N ILE A 7 25.49 -19.97 4.36
CA ILE A 7 24.61 -19.98 3.18
C ILE A 7 25.28 -19.16 2.07
N HIS A 8 25.29 -19.70 0.86
CA HIS A 8 25.73 -18.97 -0.32
C HIS A 8 24.51 -18.40 -1.05
N ASP A 9 24.43 -17.09 -1.09
CA ASP A 9 23.34 -16.33 -1.70
C ASP A 9 23.83 -15.63 -2.97
N PRO A 10 23.08 -15.66 -4.09
CA PRO A 10 23.53 -15.08 -5.35
C PRO A 10 23.66 -13.55 -5.32
N VAL A 11 22.94 -12.88 -4.42
CA VAL A 11 22.93 -11.41 -4.26
C VAL A 11 23.95 -10.98 -3.20
N HIS A 12 23.87 -11.57 -2.01
CA HIS A 12 24.67 -11.16 -0.83
C HIS A 12 25.92 -12.04 -0.60
N LYS A 13 26.16 -13.01 -1.47
CA LYS A 13 27.33 -13.92 -1.42
C LYS A 13 27.27 -14.85 -0.21
N THR A 14 27.99 -14.54 0.86
CA THR A 14 28.13 -15.42 2.01
C THR A 14 27.35 -14.84 3.19
N ILE A 15 26.36 -15.57 3.67
CA ILE A 15 25.55 -15.20 4.86
C ILE A 15 25.82 -16.24 5.94
N ILE A 16 26.13 -15.77 7.14
CA ILE A 16 26.43 -16.61 8.29
C ILE A 16 25.27 -16.53 9.26
N LEU A 17 24.77 -17.70 9.66
CA LEU A 17 23.69 -17.84 10.64
C LEU A 17 24.24 -18.38 11.97
N ASP A 18 23.85 -17.77 13.07
CA ASP A 18 24.12 -18.27 14.41
C ASP A 18 23.21 -19.48 14.76
N GLU A 19 23.39 -20.04 15.95
CA GLU A 19 22.65 -21.21 16.41
C GLU A 19 21.15 -20.93 16.51
N PHE A 20 20.76 -19.75 17.00
CA PHE A 20 19.34 -19.37 17.13
C PHE A 20 18.66 -19.19 15.78
N GLU A 21 19.33 -18.50 14.86
CA GLU A 21 18.85 -18.32 13.49
C GLU A 21 18.70 -19.66 12.74
N GLN A 22 19.60 -20.61 13.00
CA GLN A 22 19.47 -21.97 12.45
C GLN A 22 18.25 -22.71 13.01
N MET A 23 17.95 -22.56 14.30
CA MET A 23 16.74 -23.15 14.92
C MET A 23 15.49 -22.55 14.28
N LEU A 24 15.41 -21.23 14.16
CA LEU A 24 14.28 -20.55 13.51
C LEU A 24 14.13 -20.93 12.04
N LEU A 25 15.26 -20.97 11.32
CA LEU A 25 15.30 -21.40 9.92
C LEU A 25 14.72 -22.80 9.72
N SER A 26 14.95 -23.72 10.69
CA SER A 26 14.50 -25.10 10.64
C SER A 26 13.01 -25.28 10.94
N THR A 27 12.32 -24.23 11.39
CA THR A 27 10.87 -24.30 11.64
C THR A 27 10.08 -24.54 10.36
N ARG A 28 8.95 -25.23 10.46
CA ARG A 28 8.06 -25.49 9.31
C ARG A 28 7.60 -24.17 8.65
N HIS A 29 7.43 -23.11 9.42
CA HIS A 29 6.94 -21.82 8.94
C HIS A 29 7.95 -21.15 8.02
N VAL A 30 9.22 -21.18 8.35
CA VAL A 30 10.30 -20.65 7.49
C VAL A 30 10.57 -21.60 6.33
N GLN A 31 10.63 -22.93 6.57
CA GLN A 31 10.89 -23.93 5.51
C GLN A 31 9.80 -23.92 4.43
N ARG A 32 8.54 -23.62 4.77
CA ARG A 32 7.43 -23.46 3.83
C ARG A 32 7.72 -22.44 2.74
N LEU A 33 8.42 -21.34 3.10
CA LEU A 33 8.75 -20.25 2.20
C LEU A 33 9.64 -20.68 1.01
N ARG A 34 10.34 -21.83 1.10
CA ARG A 34 11.11 -22.41 -0.03
C ARG A 34 10.26 -22.73 -1.25
N ASN A 35 8.97 -22.95 -1.04
CA ASN A 35 8.04 -23.33 -2.11
C ASN A 35 6.97 -22.23 -2.33
N ILE A 36 7.26 -20.99 -1.95
CA ILE A 36 6.46 -19.82 -2.27
C ILE A 36 7.33 -18.87 -3.10
N GLN A 37 6.95 -18.67 -4.36
CA GLN A 37 7.65 -17.75 -5.24
C GLN A 37 7.49 -16.31 -4.77
N GLN A 38 8.59 -15.55 -4.75
CA GLN A 38 8.63 -14.14 -4.35
C GLN A 38 7.72 -13.28 -5.23
N LEU A 39 7.78 -13.47 -6.52
CA LEU A 39 7.05 -12.68 -7.52
C LEU A 39 5.81 -13.41 -8.06
N GLY A 40 5.42 -14.55 -7.48
CA GLY A 40 4.28 -15.33 -7.92
C GLY A 40 4.42 -15.81 -9.36
N LEU A 41 3.54 -15.38 -10.27
CA LEU A 41 3.51 -15.85 -11.67
C LEU A 41 4.32 -14.99 -12.66
N VAL A 42 5.30 -14.26 -12.16
CA VAL A 42 6.17 -13.40 -12.99
C VAL A 42 7.11 -14.22 -13.89
N ASP A 43 7.41 -15.46 -13.52
CA ASP A 43 8.22 -16.42 -14.28
C ASP A 43 7.65 -16.74 -15.67
N HIS A 44 6.35 -16.60 -15.88
CA HIS A 44 5.72 -16.66 -17.21
C HIS A 44 6.24 -15.59 -18.19
N VAL A 45 6.81 -14.51 -17.69
CA VAL A 45 7.39 -13.43 -18.50
C VAL A 45 8.90 -13.37 -18.35
N TYR A 46 9.39 -13.58 -17.15
CA TYR A 46 10.79 -13.54 -16.76
C TYR A 46 11.21 -14.92 -16.23
N PRO A 47 11.65 -15.84 -17.10
CA PRO A 47 11.90 -17.25 -16.71
C PRO A 47 12.92 -17.42 -15.58
N GLY A 48 13.77 -16.43 -15.33
CA GLY A 48 14.71 -16.42 -14.21
C GLY A 48 14.10 -16.03 -12.86
N ALA A 49 12.84 -15.54 -12.83
CA ALA A 49 12.16 -15.08 -11.62
C ALA A 49 11.59 -16.25 -10.79
N ASN A 50 12.45 -17.23 -10.47
CA ASN A 50 12.09 -18.45 -9.72
C ASN A 50 12.49 -18.40 -8.25
N HIS A 51 13.07 -17.30 -7.79
CA HIS A 51 13.49 -17.14 -6.41
C HIS A 51 12.29 -17.10 -5.45
N THR A 52 12.56 -17.52 -4.23
CA THR A 52 11.55 -17.81 -3.25
C THR A 52 11.57 -16.79 -2.10
N ARG A 53 10.47 -16.74 -1.34
CA ARG A 53 10.42 -15.94 -0.12
C ARG A 53 11.42 -16.41 0.93
N PHE A 54 11.86 -17.66 0.87
CA PHE A 54 12.90 -18.18 1.74
C PHE A 54 14.24 -17.47 1.49
N GLU A 55 14.64 -17.32 0.23
CA GLU A 55 15.87 -16.61 -0.14
C GLU A 55 15.79 -15.14 0.24
N HIS A 56 14.65 -14.50 -0.02
CA HIS A 56 14.37 -13.12 0.37
C HIS A 56 14.43 -12.92 1.90
N SER A 57 13.81 -13.79 2.69
CA SER A 57 13.85 -13.69 4.16
C SER A 57 15.29 -13.76 4.72
N ILE A 58 16.12 -14.62 4.15
CA ILE A 58 17.55 -14.71 4.52
C ILE A 58 18.30 -13.44 4.09
N GLY A 59 18.00 -12.93 2.90
CA GLY A 59 18.61 -11.69 2.40
C GLY A 59 18.20 -10.48 3.23
N THR A 60 16.92 -10.35 3.61
CA THR A 60 16.42 -9.30 4.51
C THR A 60 17.09 -9.37 5.88
N MET A 61 17.24 -10.57 6.45
CA MET A 61 18.00 -10.78 7.68
C MET A 61 19.44 -10.25 7.56
N HIS A 62 20.11 -10.56 6.45
CA HIS A 62 21.47 -10.08 6.20
C HIS A 62 21.50 -8.55 6.06
N MET A 63 20.64 -7.97 5.25
CA MET A 63 20.57 -6.52 5.04
C MET A 63 20.23 -5.76 6.34
N ALA A 64 19.35 -6.30 7.18
CA ALA A 64 19.11 -5.75 8.52
C ALA A 64 20.38 -5.68 9.37
N SER A 65 21.22 -6.73 9.31
CA SER A 65 22.53 -6.75 9.98
C SER A 65 23.47 -5.68 9.43
N VAL A 66 23.54 -5.52 8.10
CA VAL A 66 24.41 -4.51 7.46
C VAL A 66 23.98 -3.09 7.86
N ILE A 67 22.68 -2.80 7.83
CA ILE A 67 22.14 -1.51 8.28
C ILE A 67 22.42 -1.31 9.78
N GLY A 68 22.17 -2.31 10.62
CA GLY A 68 22.42 -2.22 12.06
C GLY A 68 23.88 -1.95 12.40
N GLN A 69 24.82 -2.57 11.68
CA GLN A 69 26.26 -2.32 11.84
C GLN A 69 26.65 -0.90 11.41
N SER A 70 26.12 -0.41 10.28
CA SER A 70 26.36 0.96 9.81
C SER A 70 25.84 2.00 10.84
N LEU A 71 24.69 1.72 11.45
CA LEU A 71 24.10 2.56 12.51
C LEU A 71 24.79 2.37 13.88
N SER A 72 25.82 1.52 13.98
CA SER A 72 26.55 1.21 15.23
C SER A 72 25.63 0.74 16.36
N LEU A 73 24.65 -0.12 16.04
CA LEU A 73 23.73 -0.68 17.02
C LEU A 73 24.44 -1.68 17.93
N GLU A 74 23.92 -1.83 19.15
CA GLU A 74 24.33 -2.86 20.09
C GLU A 74 24.11 -4.26 19.52
N VAL A 75 24.94 -5.22 19.91
CA VAL A 75 24.89 -6.61 19.42
C VAL A 75 23.51 -7.23 19.63
N GLU A 76 22.85 -6.95 20.75
CA GLU A 76 21.51 -7.45 21.05
C GLU A 76 20.47 -6.89 20.08
N ASP A 77 20.51 -5.59 19.76
CA ASP A 77 19.62 -4.96 18.79
C ASP A 77 19.84 -5.55 17.39
N ILE A 78 21.10 -5.78 16.99
CA ILE A 78 21.43 -6.45 15.72
C ILE A 78 20.83 -7.86 15.68
N ARG A 79 20.93 -8.63 16.76
CA ARG A 79 20.30 -9.97 16.82
C ARG A 79 18.78 -9.88 16.66
N LYS A 80 18.12 -8.93 17.31
CA LYS A 80 16.66 -8.73 17.20
C LYS A 80 16.24 -8.40 15.77
N ILE A 81 16.91 -7.44 15.10
CA ILE A 81 16.56 -7.08 13.71
C ILE A 81 16.88 -8.19 12.72
N ARG A 82 17.92 -8.99 12.95
CA ARG A 82 18.22 -10.18 12.12
C ARG A 82 17.10 -11.21 12.24
N VAL A 83 16.68 -11.54 13.46
CA VAL A 83 15.54 -12.46 13.69
C VAL A 83 14.26 -11.90 13.10
N ALA A 84 13.97 -10.63 13.27
CA ALA A 84 12.79 -9.98 12.69
C ALA A 84 12.81 -10.01 11.15
N GLY A 85 13.97 -9.74 10.52
CA GLY A 85 14.16 -9.84 9.08
C GLY A 85 13.97 -11.26 8.54
N LEU A 86 14.45 -12.29 9.27
CA LEU A 86 14.20 -13.69 8.90
C LEU A 86 12.73 -14.08 8.93
N LEU A 87 11.97 -13.51 9.88
CA LEU A 87 10.59 -13.91 10.18
C LEU A 87 9.52 -12.99 9.57
N HIS A 88 9.85 -11.83 9.00
CA HIS A 88 8.87 -10.81 8.60
C HIS A 88 7.79 -11.36 7.64
N ASP A 89 8.16 -12.27 6.75
CA ASP A 89 7.34 -12.84 5.68
C ASP A 89 6.75 -14.23 5.97
N VAL A 90 6.93 -14.78 7.20
CA VAL A 90 6.46 -16.16 7.52
C VAL A 90 4.97 -16.36 7.39
N GLY A 91 4.18 -15.29 7.44
CA GLY A 91 2.73 -15.29 7.25
C GLY A 91 2.29 -15.06 5.80
N HIS A 92 3.17 -15.04 4.82
CA HIS A 92 2.76 -14.90 3.43
C HIS A 92 2.01 -16.11 2.90
N SER A 93 0.93 -15.86 2.14
CA SER A 93 0.19 -16.92 1.47
C SER A 93 0.91 -17.40 0.21
N ALA A 94 0.49 -18.58 -0.27
CA ALA A 94 0.85 -19.07 -1.60
C ALA A 94 0.56 -18.01 -2.67
N PHE A 95 1.40 -17.93 -3.71
CA PHE A 95 1.38 -16.89 -4.74
C PHE A 95 1.32 -15.46 -4.19
N SER A 96 1.97 -15.25 -3.06
CA SER A 96 2.17 -13.94 -2.43
C SER A 96 0.84 -13.22 -2.13
N HIS A 97 0.47 -12.18 -2.88
CA HIS A 97 -0.72 -11.37 -2.62
C HIS A 97 -2.02 -11.93 -3.25
N ALA A 98 -2.01 -13.10 -3.88
CA ALA A 98 -3.19 -13.62 -4.57
C ALA A 98 -4.37 -13.85 -3.61
N VAL A 99 -4.12 -14.53 -2.48
CA VAL A 99 -5.16 -14.81 -1.45
C VAL A 99 -5.63 -13.52 -0.77
N GLU A 100 -4.73 -12.58 -0.48
CA GLU A 100 -5.12 -11.26 0.07
C GLU A 100 -6.09 -10.51 -0.85
N ASN A 101 -5.87 -10.56 -2.16
CA ASN A 101 -6.76 -9.93 -3.13
C ASN A 101 -8.14 -10.61 -3.12
N VAL A 102 -8.21 -11.93 -2.99
CA VAL A 102 -9.48 -12.65 -2.80
C VAL A 102 -10.18 -12.22 -1.53
N LEU A 103 -9.46 -12.09 -0.41
CA LEU A 103 -10.03 -11.67 0.88
C LEU A 103 -10.58 -10.24 0.85
N LYS A 104 -9.89 -9.31 0.17
CA LYS A 104 -10.38 -7.93 -0.03
C LYS A 104 -11.70 -7.92 -0.82
N ARG A 105 -11.86 -8.85 -1.76
CA ARG A 105 -13.04 -8.97 -2.64
C ARG A 105 -14.18 -9.76 -2.01
N ASN A 106 -13.92 -10.49 -0.93
CA ASN A 106 -14.87 -11.39 -0.26
C ASN A 106 -14.83 -11.20 1.26
N PRO A 107 -15.41 -10.11 1.80
CA PRO A 107 -15.34 -9.80 3.25
C PRO A 107 -15.89 -10.92 4.15
N GLN A 108 -16.86 -11.69 3.67
CA GLN A 108 -17.44 -12.82 4.40
C GLN A 108 -16.45 -13.98 4.64
N LEU A 109 -15.41 -14.09 3.80
CA LEU A 109 -14.35 -15.09 3.91
C LEU A 109 -13.19 -14.66 4.80
N GLN A 110 -13.16 -13.41 5.27
CA GLN A 110 -12.07 -12.89 6.10
C GLN A 110 -12.05 -13.59 7.46
N PRO A 111 -10.94 -14.25 7.84
CA PRO A 111 -10.80 -14.85 9.15
C PRO A 111 -10.85 -13.78 10.25
N VAL A 112 -11.47 -14.14 11.38
CA VAL A 112 -11.50 -13.31 12.58
C VAL A 112 -10.80 -14.06 13.70
N ILE A 113 -9.65 -13.57 14.14
CA ILE A 113 -8.87 -14.14 15.24
C ILE A 113 -8.88 -13.10 16.36
N GLU A 114 -9.36 -13.48 17.55
CA GLU A 114 -9.51 -12.58 18.71
C GLU A 114 -10.23 -11.25 18.39
N GLY A 115 -11.30 -11.32 17.61
CA GLY A 115 -12.10 -10.14 17.25
C GLY A 115 -11.46 -9.22 16.20
N LYS A 116 -10.28 -9.56 15.66
CA LYS A 116 -9.60 -8.82 14.61
C LYS A 116 -9.68 -9.55 13.27
N LYS A 117 -9.96 -8.83 12.20
CA LYS A 117 -9.96 -9.37 10.83
C LYS A 117 -8.53 -9.54 10.33
N PHE A 118 -8.22 -10.73 9.82
CA PHE A 118 -6.95 -11.06 9.21
C PHE A 118 -7.10 -11.04 7.69
N ILE A 119 -6.52 -10.06 7.04
CA ILE A 119 -6.65 -9.84 5.60
C ILE A 119 -5.29 -9.87 4.92
N LYS A 120 -4.25 -9.37 5.59
CA LYS A 120 -2.90 -9.22 5.08
C LYS A 120 -1.92 -10.16 5.78
N HIS A 121 -0.87 -10.53 5.07
CA HIS A 121 0.19 -11.42 5.58
C HIS A 121 0.86 -10.88 6.86
N GLU A 122 0.97 -9.55 7.03
CA GLU A 122 1.58 -8.98 8.23
C GLU A 122 0.84 -9.38 9.51
N ALA A 123 -0.50 -9.51 9.45
CA ALA A 123 -1.29 -9.98 10.59
C ALA A 123 -1.00 -11.46 10.90
N PHE A 124 -0.85 -12.30 9.87
CA PHE A 124 -0.50 -13.72 10.04
C PHE A 124 0.97 -13.88 10.47
N SER A 125 1.90 -13.08 9.94
CA SER A 125 3.29 -13.07 10.42
C SER A 125 3.34 -12.73 11.90
N LYS A 126 2.64 -11.67 12.32
CA LYS A 126 2.56 -11.27 13.74
C LYS A 126 2.04 -12.40 14.61
N ASP A 127 0.98 -13.07 14.21
CA ASP A 127 0.37 -14.18 14.96
C ASP A 127 1.30 -15.40 15.06
N ILE A 128 1.94 -15.80 13.95
CA ILE A 128 2.93 -16.90 13.94
C ILE A 128 4.10 -16.57 14.86
N ILE A 129 4.68 -15.37 14.74
CA ILE A 129 5.85 -14.96 15.52
C ILE A 129 5.50 -14.88 17.00
N SER A 130 4.44 -14.16 17.38
CA SER A 130 4.14 -13.87 18.79
C SER A 130 3.45 -15.00 19.54
N ARG A 131 2.80 -15.96 18.83
CA ARG A 131 1.99 -16.99 19.48
C ARG A 131 2.42 -18.40 19.17
N THR A 132 2.84 -18.68 17.92
CA THR A 132 3.15 -20.05 17.52
C THR A 132 4.59 -20.41 17.84
N LEU A 133 5.57 -19.55 17.51
CA LEU A 133 6.98 -19.83 17.75
C LEU A 133 7.34 -19.99 19.22
N PRO A 134 6.82 -19.18 20.18
CA PRO A 134 7.14 -19.35 21.60
C PRO A 134 6.61 -20.64 22.21
N GLN A 135 5.68 -21.38 21.54
CA GLN A 135 5.21 -22.68 21.98
C GLN A 135 6.18 -23.83 21.66
N ASP A 136 7.18 -23.61 20.79
CA ASP A 136 8.22 -24.61 20.55
C ASP A 136 9.18 -24.69 21.74
N ASN A 137 9.20 -25.85 22.38
CA ASN A 137 9.98 -26.05 23.61
C ASN A 137 11.48 -25.84 23.45
N TYR A 138 12.07 -26.08 22.28
CA TYR A 138 13.49 -25.89 22.04
C TYR A 138 13.80 -24.40 21.87
N ILE A 139 12.99 -23.70 21.09
CA ILE A 139 13.09 -22.26 20.88
C ILE A 139 12.87 -21.50 22.19
N ALA A 140 11.81 -21.88 22.94
CA ALA A 140 11.49 -21.25 24.22
C ALA A 140 12.65 -21.36 25.23
N ARG A 141 13.20 -22.57 25.42
CA ARG A 141 14.35 -22.78 26.30
C ARG A 141 15.59 -22.01 25.88
N TYR A 142 15.83 -21.89 24.57
CA TYR A 142 16.93 -21.09 24.07
C TYR A 142 16.75 -19.61 24.42
N VAL A 143 15.56 -19.06 24.22
CA VAL A 143 15.24 -17.67 24.57
C VAL A 143 15.42 -17.42 26.07
N GLU A 144 14.90 -18.29 26.91
CA GLU A 144 15.08 -18.18 28.38
C GLU A 144 16.54 -18.23 28.80
N SER A 145 17.35 -19.12 28.21
CA SER A 145 18.76 -19.31 28.60
C SER A 145 19.69 -18.22 28.07
N GLU A 146 19.50 -17.79 26.83
CA GLU A 146 20.45 -16.87 26.16
C GLU A 146 20.05 -15.41 26.25
N PHE A 147 18.74 -15.11 26.29
CA PHE A 147 18.22 -13.75 26.38
C PHE A 147 17.68 -13.39 27.75
N GLY A 148 17.47 -14.40 28.67
CA GLY A 148 17.02 -14.16 30.04
C GLY A 148 15.61 -13.54 30.13
N THR A 149 14.77 -13.74 29.15
CA THR A 149 13.42 -13.17 29.05
C THR A 149 12.39 -14.25 28.77
N ASP A 150 11.12 -13.95 29.07
CA ASP A 150 10.00 -14.82 28.69
C ASP A 150 9.90 -14.96 27.17
N PRO A 151 9.72 -16.17 26.61
CA PRO A 151 9.64 -16.39 25.18
C PRO A 151 8.51 -15.64 24.50
N PHE A 152 7.33 -15.52 25.15
CA PHE A 152 6.21 -14.77 24.58
C PHE A 152 6.49 -13.27 24.53
N ASP A 153 7.14 -12.71 25.57
CA ASP A 153 7.53 -11.30 25.58
C ASP A 153 8.60 -11.02 24.51
N PHE A 154 9.59 -11.91 24.37
CA PHE A 154 10.61 -11.80 23.34
C PHE A 154 9.99 -11.81 21.93
N PHE A 155 9.16 -12.80 21.63
CA PHE A 155 8.57 -12.92 20.30
C PHE A 155 7.46 -11.90 20.03
N ASP A 156 6.80 -11.34 21.06
CA ASP A 156 5.91 -10.20 20.87
C ASP A 156 6.70 -8.96 20.41
N GLU A 157 7.86 -8.65 21.03
CA GLU A 157 8.75 -7.59 20.57
C GLU A 157 9.25 -7.85 19.14
N ILE A 158 9.75 -9.06 18.84
CA ILE A 158 10.19 -9.44 17.49
C ILE A 158 9.04 -9.27 16.46
N SER A 159 7.82 -9.67 16.82
CA SER A 159 6.66 -9.54 15.94
C SER A 159 6.34 -8.08 15.56
N ARG A 160 6.49 -7.18 16.51
CA ARG A 160 6.31 -5.73 16.31
C ARG A 160 7.43 -5.15 15.44
N ILE A 161 8.66 -5.56 15.65
CA ILE A 161 9.80 -5.19 14.81
C ILE A 161 9.57 -5.68 13.38
N ALA A 162 9.25 -6.95 13.19
CA ALA A 162 9.06 -7.59 11.88
C ALA A 162 7.91 -6.98 11.07
N THR A 163 6.85 -6.49 11.73
CA THR A 163 5.68 -5.89 11.08
C THR A 163 5.70 -4.36 11.01
N GLY A 164 6.79 -3.72 11.42
CA GLY A 164 6.94 -2.27 11.34
C GLY A 164 6.12 -1.48 12.37
N ASP A 165 5.71 -2.09 13.50
CA ASP A 165 4.94 -1.45 14.57
C ASP A 165 5.87 -0.63 15.49
N ALA A 166 6.46 0.42 14.91
CA ALA A 166 7.43 1.28 15.57
C ALA A 166 6.86 2.04 16.79
N GLN A 167 5.53 2.20 16.87
CA GLN A 167 4.89 2.97 17.95
C GLN A 167 4.75 2.15 19.24
N SER A 168 4.78 0.83 19.12
CA SER A 168 4.54 -0.09 20.23
C SER A 168 5.82 -0.67 20.86
N ILE A 169 6.99 -0.18 20.45
CA ILE A 169 8.30 -0.64 20.94
C ILE A 169 9.14 0.52 21.47
N SER A 170 10.03 0.22 22.42
CA SER A 170 10.89 1.22 23.08
C SER A 170 11.92 1.86 22.15
N LYS A 171 12.35 1.14 21.11
CA LYS A 171 13.35 1.56 20.13
C LYS A 171 12.72 1.55 18.71
N PRO A 172 11.98 2.61 18.31
CA PRO A 172 11.26 2.68 17.03
C PRO A 172 12.12 2.38 15.79
N TYR A 173 13.40 2.74 15.84
CA TYR A 173 14.33 2.52 14.74
C TYR A 173 14.50 1.03 14.38
N LEU A 174 14.33 0.09 15.31
CA LEU A 174 14.43 -1.34 15.02
C LEU A 174 13.35 -1.79 14.01
N ALA A 175 12.11 -1.34 14.20
CA ALA A 175 11.03 -1.63 13.28
C ALA A 175 11.20 -0.92 11.93
N GLN A 176 11.77 0.30 11.95
CA GLN A 176 12.02 1.06 10.72
C GLN A 176 13.12 0.44 9.85
N ILE A 177 14.10 -0.26 10.43
CA ILE A 177 15.14 -0.99 9.70
C ILE A 177 14.52 -2.14 8.89
N ILE A 178 13.42 -2.76 9.37
CA ILE A 178 12.76 -3.89 8.70
C ILE A 178 11.66 -3.42 7.74
N ALA A 179 10.85 -2.44 8.16
CA ALA A 179 9.68 -2.00 7.41
C ALA A 179 9.52 -0.46 7.45
N GLY A 180 10.58 0.25 7.09
CA GLY A 180 10.64 1.71 6.97
C GLY A 180 10.37 2.21 5.55
N ASP A 181 10.98 3.34 5.17
CA ASP A 181 10.98 3.86 3.79
C ASP A 181 12.23 3.43 3.02
N VAL A 182 13.37 3.41 3.69
CA VAL A 182 14.62 2.81 3.26
C VAL A 182 14.90 1.70 4.28
N ASP A 183 14.62 0.47 3.95
CA ASP A 183 14.63 -0.67 4.85
C ASP A 183 15.31 -1.89 4.22
N ALA A 184 15.58 -2.88 5.07
CA ALA A 184 16.25 -4.11 4.67
C ALA A 184 15.43 -4.93 3.67
N ASP A 185 14.10 -4.98 3.85
CA ASP A 185 13.17 -5.68 2.96
C ASP A 185 13.25 -5.10 1.54
N ARG A 186 13.11 -3.77 1.39
CA ARG A 186 13.14 -3.13 0.06
C ARG A 186 14.48 -3.22 -0.63
N ILE A 187 15.56 -3.07 0.10
CA ILE A 187 16.90 -3.19 -0.48
C ILE A 187 17.10 -4.61 -1.00
N ASP A 188 16.78 -5.64 -0.20
CA ASP A 188 16.95 -7.02 -0.64
C ASP A 188 16.08 -7.33 -1.86
N PHE A 189 14.76 -7.07 -1.82
CA PHE A 189 13.91 -7.48 -2.94
C PHE A 189 14.23 -6.72 -4.23
N LEU A 190 14.61 -5.44 -4.19
CA LEU A 190 14.99 -4.72 -5.40
C LEU A 190 16.25 -5.31 -6.04
N LEU A 191 17.27 -5.65 -5.25
CA LEU A 191 18.48 -6.30 -5.74
C LEU A 191 18.17 -7.70 -6.28
N ARG A 192 17.45 -8.49 -5.51
CA ARG A 192 17.15 -9.91 -5.80
C ARG A 192 16.24 -10.05 -7.01
N ASP A 193 15.15 -9.28 -7.07
CA ASP A 193 14.24 -9.29 -8.22
C ASP A 193 14.93 -8.82 -9.50
N SER A 194 15.79 -7.79 -9.41
CA SER A 194 16.62 -7.33 -10.53
C SER A 194 17.56 -8.43 -11.02
N TYR A 195 18.24 -9.09 -10.10
CA TYR A 195 19.16 -10.20 -10.44
C TYR A 195 18.43 -11.33 -11.17
N HIS A 196 17.30 -11.78 -10.61
CA HIS A 196 16.56 -12.93 -11.14
C HIS A 196 15.74 -12.62 -12.40
N THR A 197 15.24 -11.40 -12.55
CA THR A 197 14.49 -10.99 -13.75
C THR A 197 15.40 -10.53 -14.89
N GLY A 198 16.64 -10.15 -14.59
CA GLY A 198 17.56 -9.54 -15.55
C GLY A 198 17.20 -8.09 -15.92
N VAL A 199 16.31 -7.43 -15.17
CA VAL A 199 15.93 -6.02 -15.39
C VAL A 199 16.78 -5.11 -14.51
N SER A 200 17.39 -4.07 -15.10
CA SER A 200 18.43 -3.26 -14.46
C SER A 200 17.93 -2.22 -13.43
N PHE A 201 16.71 -2.34 -12.90
CA PHE A 201 16.20 -1.38 -11.90
C PHE A 201 16.87 -1.50 -10.52
N GLY A 202 17.46 -2.66 -10.17
CA GLY A 202 18.15 -2.88 -8.89
C GLY A 202 19.63 -2.45 -8.90
N LEU A 203 20.07 -1.70 -9.90
CA LEU A 203 21.40 -1.09 -9.90
C LEU A 203 21.38 0.17 -9.01
N ILE A 204 21.36 -0.06 -7.71
CA ILE A 204 21.38 0.98 -6.65
C ILE A 204 22.72 0.90 -5.90
N ASP A 205 23.21 2.04 -5.45
CA ASP A 205 24.39 2.12 -4.60
C ASP A 205 23.97 1.86 -3.14
N VAL A 206 24.01 0.57 -2.74
CA VAL A 206 23.58 0.11 -1.42
C VAL A 206 24.44 0.73 -0.31
N ASP A 207 25.75 0.84 -0.53
CA ASP A 207 26.66 1.37 0.47
C ASP A 207 26.38 2.85 0.71
N GLN A 208 26.10 3.62 -0.35
CA GLN A 208 25.71 5.02 -0.24
C GLN A 208 24.35 5.19 0.47
N ILE A 209 23.36 4.34 0.13
CA ILE A 209 22.04 4.36 0.77
C ILE A 209 22.18 4.10 2.27
N ILE A 210 22.87 3.03 2.65
CA ILE A 210 23.05 2.63 4.05
C ILE A 210 23.89 3.66 4.81
N GLY A 211 24.96 4.19 4.19
CA GLY A 211 25.80 5.24 4.77
C GLY A 211 25.07 6.58 4.98
N SER A 212 23.92 6.74 4.33
CA SER A 212 23.04 7.92 4.48
C SER A 212 21.98 7.78 5.57
N LEU A 213 21.96 6.67 6.31
CA LEU A 213 21.03 6.45 7.42
C LEU A 213 21.69 6.84 8.74
N ILE A 214 20.99 7.60 9.57
CA ILE A 214 21.39 7.93 10.93
C ILE A 214 20.21 7.75 11.89
N ILE A 215 20.50 7.59 13.18
CA ILE A 215 19.49 7.61 14.23
C ILE A 215 19.44 9.00 14.84
N LYS A 216 18.28 9.64 14.79
CA LYS A 216 18.02 10.93 15.43
C LYS A 216 16.71 10.86 16.21
N ASN A 217 16.75 11.19 17.49
CA ASN A 217 15.58 11.13 18.38
C ASN A 217 14.88 9.76 18.40
N GLY A 218 15.64 8.66 18.33
CA GLY A 218 15.11 7.30 18.38
C GLY A 218 14.46 6.81 17.09
N THR A 219 14.63 7.54 15.97
CA THR A 219 14.10 7.17 14.65
C THR A 219 15.19 7.17 13.59
N VAL A 220 15.05 6.32 12.56
CA VAL A 220 15.93 6.35 11.39
C VAL A 220 15.54 7.54 10.51
N VAL A 221 16.52 8.33 10.12
CA VAL A 221 16.37 9.48 9.23
C VAL A 221 17.48 9.49 8.18
N LEU A 222 17.25 10.12 7.04
CA LEU A 222 18.29 10.39 6.06
C LEU A 222 19.17 11.56 6.55
N GLY A 223 20.47 11.42 6.43
CA GLY A 223 21.40 12.45 6.85
C GLY A 223 22.85 12.02 6.76
N SER A 224 23.75 12.85 7.25
CA SER A 224 25.17 12.54 7.38
C SER A 224 25.60 12.58 8.83
N SER A 225 26.44 11.63 9.20
CA SER A 225 27.02 11.55 10.55
C SER A 225 28.01 12.69 10.86
N ASP A 226 28.54 13.37 9.84
CA ASP A 226 29.50 14.46 9.99
C ASP A 226 28.85 15.85 10.17
N GLY A 227 27.50 15.93 10.05
CA GLY A 227 26.75 17.18 10.20
C GLY A 227 27.04 18.21 9.10
N SER A 228 27.69 17.83 8.00
CA SER A 228 27.90 18.71 6.86
C SER A 228 26.63 18.83 6.00
N GLY A 229 26.26 20.04 5.58
CA GLY A 229 25.09 20.24 4.69
C GLY A 229 25.24 19.51 3.34
N TYR A 230 26.45 19.25 2.89
CA TYR A 230 26.72 18.42 1.71
C TYR A 230 26.29 16.95 1.90
N GLY A 231 26.35 16.42 3.12
CA GLY A 231 25.92 15.07 3.42
C GLY A 231 24.40 14.88 3.23
N SER A 232 23.59 15.92 3.43
CA SER A 232 22.13 15.86 3.20
C SER A 232 21.77 15.70 1.73
N ASP A 233 22.48 16.40 0.83
CA ASP A 233 22.22 16.31 -0.64
C ASP A 233 22.59 14.90 -1.17
N MET A 234 23.68 14.32 -0.66
CA MET A 234 24.05 12.94 -1.02
C MET A 234 23.03 11.92 -0.49
N ALA A 235 22.54 12.12 0.71
CA ALA A 235 21.51 11.26 1.32
C ALA A 235 20.19 11.34 0.54
N LEU A 236 19.79 12.54 0.12
CA LEU A 236 18.63 12.74 -0.75
C LEU A 236 18.80 11.98 -2.08
N THR A 237 19.94 12.15 -2.75
CA THR A 237 20.24 11.47 -4.02
C THR A 237 20.20 9.94 -3.89
N ALA A 238 20.74 9.40 -2.79
CA ALA A 238 20.70 7.96 -2.52
C ALA A 238 19.26 7.45 -2.35
N ALA A 239 18.44 8.15 -1.56
CA ALA A 239 17.04 7.80 -1.37
C ALA A 239 16.20 7.96 -2.64
N GLU A 240 16.48 8.99 -3.47
CA GLU A 240 15.87 9.17 -4.77
C GLU A 240 16.16 8.00 -5.71
N SER A 241 17.40 7.48 -5.72
CA SER A 241 17.76 6.32 -6.55
C SER A 241 16.96 5.08 -6.17
N LEU A 242 16.76 4.83 -4.87
CA LEU A 242 15.93 3.73 -4.37
C LEU A 242 14.46 3.89 -4.79
N LEU A 243 13.91 5.11 -4.71
CA LEU A 243 12.54 5.41 -5.10
C LEU A 243 12.32 5.23 -6.61
N ILE A 244 13.27 5.66 -7.45
CA ILE A 244 13.25 5.44 -8.90
C ILE A 244 13.29 3.94 -9.21
N SER A 245 14.19 3.22 -8.56
CA SER A 245 14.33 1.78 -8.70
C SER A 245 13.01 1.06 -8.40
N ARG A 246 12.35 1.42 -7.31
CA ARG A 246 11.04 0.91 -6.93
C ARG A 246 9.96 1.25 -7.98
N ALA A 247 9.92 2.48 -8.50
CA ALA A 247 8.97 2.87 -9.53
C ALA A 247 9.16 2.04 -10.82
N HIS A 248 10.39 1.78 -11.22
CA HIS A 248 10.72 0.93 -12.35
C HIS A 248 10.34 -0.53 -12.12
N HIS A 249 10.60 -1.08 -10.93
CA HIS A 249 10.18 -2.43 -10.53
C HIS A 249 8.67 -2.61 -10.74
N TYR A 250 7.86 -1.72 -10.18
CA TYR A 250 6.40 -1.78 -10.35
C TYR A 250 5.99 -1.73 -11.83
N THR A 251 6.58 -0.82 -12.60
CA THR A 251 6.22 -0.63 -14.01
C THR A 251 6.65 -1.80 -14.89
N ALA A 252 7.87 -2.29 -14.72
CA ALA A 252 8.43 -3.34 -15.57
C ALA A 252 7.87 -4.73 -15.23
N ILE A 253 7.69 -5.04 -13.96
CA ILE A 253 7.35 -6.39 -13.50
C ILE A 253 5.86 -6.49 -13.14
N ILE A 254 5.39 -5.70 -12.17
CA ILE A 254 4.04 -5.86 -11.62
C ILE A 254 2.96 -5.41 -12.61
N HIS A 255 3.21 -4.34 -13.35
CA HIS A 255 2.28 -3.80 -14.35
C HIS A 255 2.51 -4.32 -15.77
N ASN A 256 3.38 -5.32 -15.95
CA ASN A 256 3.52 -6.00 -17.24
C ASN A 256 2.20 -6.67 -17.63
N PRO A 257 1.67 -6.45 -18.84
CA PRO A 257 0.35 -6.99 -19.23
C PRO A 257 0.24 -8.51 -19.15
N LYS A 258 1.33 -9.25 -19.45
CA LYS A 258 1.34 -10.71 -19.34
C LYS A 258 1.33 -11.16 -17.87
N THR A 259 2.10 -10.51 -17.01
CA THR A 259 2.06 -10.76 -15.56
C THR A 259 0.67 -10.47 -14.99
N GLN A 260 0.04 -9.37 -15.43
CA GLN A 260 -1.34 -9.05 -15.03
C GLN A 260 -2.32 -10.12 -15.49
N ALA A 261 -2.19 -10.63 -16.73
CA ALA A 261 -3.04 -11.70 -17.25
C ALA A 261 -2.93 -12.97 -16.40
N ALA A 262 -1.69 -13.44 -16.13
CA ALA A 262 -1.47 -14.63 -15.32
C ALA A 262 -2.07 -14.48 -13.89
N ARG A 263 -1.87 -13.30 -13.27
CA ARG A 263 -2.42 -12.97 -11.95
C ARG A 263 -3.95 -12.99 -11.96
N VAL A 264 -4.60 -12.41 -12.95
CA VAL A 264 -6.06 -12.35 -13.05
C VAL A 264 -6.64 -13.75 -13.31
N MET A 265 -6.01 -14.56 -14.15
CA MET A 265 -6.40 -15.95 -14.40
C MET A 265 -6.38 -16.76 -13.09
N LEU A 266 -5.31 -16.66 -12.31
CA LEU A 266 -5.24 -17.32 -11.00
C LEU A 266 -6.29 -16.80 -10.02
N LEU A 267 -6.49 -15.48 -9.95
CA LEU A 267 -7.46 -14.84 -9.08
C LEU A 267 -8.89 -15.36 -9.32
N TYR A 268 -9.30 -15.41 -10.60
CA TYR A 268 -10.62 -15.92 -10.98
C TYR A 268 -10.77 -17.41 -10.65
N ALA A 269 -9.76 -18.23 -10.92
CA ALA A 269 -9.79 -19.66 -10.60
C ALA A 269 -9.86 -19.90 -9.08
N LEU A 270 -9.14 -19.13 -8.28
CA LEU A 270 -9.16 -19.22 -6.82
C LEU A 270 -10.49 -18.74 -6.23
N GLU A 271 -11.04 -17.63 -6.73
CA GLU A 271 -12.36 -17.16 -6.28
C GLU A 271 -13.46 -18.18 -6.57
N ASP A 272 -13.43 -18.79 -7.75
CA ASP A 272 -14.40 -19.83 -8.14
C ASP A 272 -14.27 -21.09 -7.24
N ALA A 273 -13.04 -21.53 -6.96
CA ALA A 273 -12.81 -22.65 -6.04
C ALA A 273 -13.34 -22.37 -4.61
N LEU A 274 -13.35 -21.10 -4.20
CA LEU A 274 -13.89 -20.68 -2.90
C LEU A 274 -15.41 -20.42 -2.93
N GLU A 275 -16.07 -20.34 -4.10
CA GLU A 275 -17.53 -20.18 -4.19
C GLU A 275 -18.28 -21.32 -3.49
N TYR A 276 -17.75 -22.54 -3.57
CA TYR A 276 -18.32 -23.72 -2.89
C TYR A 276 -18.47 -23.53 -1.38
N PHE A 277 -17.65 -22.70 -0.77
CA PHE A 277 -17.63 -22.43 0.67
C PHE A 277 -18.48 -21.23 1.09
N LYS A 278 -19.12 -20.51 0.16
CA LYS A 278 -19.91 -19.31 0.47
C LYS A 278 -21.33 -19.64 0.96
N ASP A 279 -21.76 -20.88 0.86
CA ASP A 279 -23.00 -21.34 1.47
C ASP A 279 -22.88 -21.24 3.00
N GLY A 280 -23.78 -20.49 3.65
CA GLY A 280 -23.65 -20.02 5.04
C GLY A 280 -23.27 -21.06 6.10
N SER A 281 -23.57 -22.35 5.88
CA SER A 281 -23.17 -23.47 6.74
C SER A 281 -21.68 -23.84 6.64
N ARG A 282 -20.97 -23.38 5.59
CA ARG A 282 -19.58 -23.75 5.27
C ARG A 282 -18.59 -22.58 5.43
N THR A 283 -19.08 -21.39 5.78
CA THR A 283 -18.25 -20.16 5.86
C THR A 283 -17.12 -20.30 6.90
N GLU A 284 -17.36 -20.95 8.04
CA GLU A 284 -16.29 -21.17 9.03
C GLU A 284 -15.24 -22.17 8.55
N ALA A 285 -15.64 -23.23 7.83
CA ALA A 285 -14.68 -24.14 7.21
C ALA A 285 -13.80 -23.42 6.17
N ALA A 286 -14.39 -22.49 5.39
CA ALA A 286 -13.65 -21.66 4.46
C ALA A 286 -12.63 -20.74 5.17
N LYS A 287 -13.01 -20.10 6.26
CA LYS A 287 -12.10 -19.26 7.04
C LYS A 287 -10.92 -20.04 7.59
N ASN A 288 -11.17 -21.25 8.10
CA ASN A 288 -10.11 -22.13 8.58
C ASN A 288 -9.16 -22.54 7.44
N GLU A 289 -9.71 -22.86 6.27
CA GLU A 289 -8.89 -23.20 5.10
C GLU A 289 -8.07 -21.99 4.63
N ILE A 290 -8.63 -20.80 4.67
CA ILE A 290 -7.90 -19.56 4.35
C ILE A 290 -6.76 -19.31 5.35
N VAL A 291 -6.95 -19.55 6.63
CA VAL A 291 -5.84 -19.48 7.61
C VAL A 291 -4.71 -20.42 7.18
N ARG A 292 -5.03 -21.64 6.74
CA ARG A 292 -4.03 -22.59 6.25
C ARG A 292 -3.29 -22.12 5.01
N PHE A 293 -3.93 -21.32 4.13
CA PHE A 293 -3.24 -20.71 2.97
C PHE A 293 -2.09 -19.78 3.39
N PHE A 294 -2.20 -19.15 4.56
CA PHE A 294 -1.16 -18.28 5.10
C PHE A 294 -0.16 -18.98 6.03
N THR A 295 -0.55 -20.10 6.64
CA THR A 295 0.24 -20.75 7.69
C THR A 295 0.85 -22.09 7.31
N GLU A 296 0.24 -22.79 6.34
CA GLU A 296 0.60 -24.17 6.00
C GLU A 296 0.88 -24.38 4.50
N TYR A 297 0.05 -23.79 3.62
CA TYR A 297 0.12 -24.04 2.18
C TYR A 297 1.29 -23.34 1.50
N ASN A 298 1.84 -24.00 0.51
CA ASN A 298 2.74 -23.42 -0.49
C ASN A 298 2.01 -23.31 -1.85
N ASP A 299 2.71 -22.85 -2.89
CA ASP A 299 2.12 -22.62 -4.22
C ASP A 299 1.51 -23.89 -4.83
N ILE A 300 2.15 -25.04 -4.64
CA ILE A 300 1.66 -26.34 -5.15
C ILE A 300 0.37 -26.76 -4.40
N ASP A 301 0.35 -26.57 -3.09
CA ASP A 301 -0.81 -26.92 -2.27
C ASP A 301 -2.03 -26.10 -2.66
N LEU A 302 -1.86 -24.79 -2.91
CA LEU A 302 -2.94 -23.91 -3.36
C LEU A 302 -3.45 -24.31 -4.76
N LEU A 303 -2.56 -24.64 -5.70
CA LEU A 303 -2.97 -25.15 -7.02
C LEU A 303 -3.78 -26.46 -6.90
N ASN A 304 -3.37 -27.35 -6.03
CA ASN A 304 -4.11 -28.61 -5.78
C ASN A 304 -5.48 -28.33 -5.15
N PHE A 305 -5.56 -27.36 -4.24
CA PHE A 305 -6.84 -26.93 -3.69
C PHE A 305 -7.77 -26.39 -4.79
N ILE A 306 -7.27 -25.51 -5.67
CA ILE A 306 -8.06 -24.99 -6.79
C ILE A 306 -8.53 -26.13 -7.70
N ARG A 307 -7.64 -27.05 -8.08
CA ARG A 307 -7.99 -28.21 -8.93
C ARG A 307 -9.10 -29.07 -8.35
N SER A 308 -9.14 -29.20 -7.04
CA SER A 308 -10.12 -30.06 -6.36
C SER A 308 -11.48 -29.39 -6.16
N ASN A 309 -11.57 -28.05 -6.25
CA ASN A 309 -12.77 -27.30 -5.84
C ASN A 309 -13.34 -26.36 -6.91
N ALA A 310 -12.60 -26.09 -7.98
CA ALA A 310 -13.02 -25.14 -9.02
C ALA A 310 -13.96 -25.81 -10.07
N SER A 311 -14.77 -24.97 -10.73
CA SER A 311 -15.62 -25.38 -11.86
C SER A 311 -14.79 -25.78 -13.10
N GLU A 312 -15.41 -26.47 -14.06
CA GLU A 312 -14.77 -26.84 -15.34
C GLU A 312 -14.20 -25.61 -16.07
N LYS A 313 -14.92 -24.48 -16.03
CA LYS A 313 -14.45 -23.22 -16.64
C LYS A 313 -13.14 -22.76 -16.01
N SER A 314 -13.07 -22.73 -14.70
CA SER A 314 -11.88 -22.29 -13.97
C SER A 314 -10.74 -23.31 -14.06
N LEU A 315 -11.05 -24.61 -14.15
CA LEU A 315 -10.04 -25.64 -14.45
C LEU A 315 -9.42 -25.44 -15.84
N LYS A 316 -10.21 -25.02 -16.84
CA LYS A 316 -9.67 -24.65 -18.16
C LYS A 316 -8.73 -23.45 -18.07
N ILE A 317 -9.12 -22.39 -17.36
CA ILE A 317 -8.27 -21.22 -17.12
C ILE A 317 -6.94 -21.63 -16.44
N LEU A 318 -7.01 -22.50 -15.44
CA LEU A 318 -5.83 -22.98 -14.72
C LEU A 318 -4.92 -23.85 -15.61
N ASN A 319 -5.49 -24.68 -16.50
CA ASN A 319 -4.72 -25.45 -17.47
C ASN A 319 -4.07 -24.56 -18.52
N ASP A 320 -4.77 -23.55 -19.03
CA ASP A 320 -4.22 -22.55 -19.96
C ASP A 320 -3.05 -21.78 -19.30
N LEU A 321 -3.22 -21.40 -18.03
CA LEU A 321 -2.14 -20.77 -17.25
C LEU A 321 -0.91 -21.70 -17.14
N ARG A 322 -1.10 -22.98 -16.75
CA ARG A 322 -0.02 -23.96 -16.67
C ARG A 322 0.70 -24.17 -18.00
N ASP A 323 -0.06 -24.19 -19.10
CA ASP A 323 0.45 -24.45 -20.43
C ASP A 323 1.03 -23.18 -21.08
N GLY A 324 1.11 -22.05 -20.35
CA GLY A 324 1.64 -20.78 -20.84
C GLY A 324 0.72 -20.04 -21.83
N ARG A 325 -0.53 -20.47 -21.97
CA ARG A 325 -1.54 -19.83 -22.82
C ARG A 325 -2.24 -18.72 -22.05
N LEU A 326 -1.51 -17.62 -21.87
CA LEU A 326 -2.03 -16.47 -21.16
C LEU A 326 -3.12 -15.75 -21.94
N TYR A 327 -4.15 -15.27 -21.25
CA TYR A 327 -5.13 -14.36 -21.81
C TYR A 327 -4.46 -13.07 -22.30
N VAL A 328 -4.98 -12.47 -23.34
CA VAL A 328 -4.42 -11.28 -23.97
C VAL A 328 -5.27 -10.04 -23.69
N PRO A 329 -4.66 -8.86 -23.52
CA PRO A 329 -5.41 -7.64 -23.30
C PRO A 329 -6.15 -7.23 -24.57
N VAL A 330 -7.46 -7.17 -24.51
CA VAL A 330 -8.34 -6.73 -25.64
C VAL A 330 -8.70 -5.26 -25.54
N ALA A 331 -8.74 -4.70 -24.33
CA ALA A 331 -8.93 -3.27 -24.11
C ALA A 331 -8.23 -2.82 -22.82
N ARG A 332 -7.66 -1.61 -22.84
CA ARG A 332 -7.02 -1.00 -21.67
C ARG A 332 -7.36 0.48 -21.58
N LEU A 333 -8.00 0.87 -20.49
CA LEU A 333 -8.16 2.26 -20.10
C LEU A 333 -7.03 2.66 -19.16
N SER A 334 -6.23 3.63 -19.58
CA SER A 334 -5.20 4.24 -18.73
C SER A 334 -5.66 5.60 -18.24
N GLN A 335 -5.05 6.07 -17.15
CA GLN A 335 -5.31 7.38 -16.55
C GLN A 335 -5.34 8.57 -17.54
N LYS A 336 -4.65 8.46 -18.69
CA LYS A 336 -4.59 9.54 -19.69
C LYS A 336 -5.91 9.72 -20.45
N ILE A 337 -6.77 8.71 -20.42
CA ILE A 337 -8.00 8.65 -21.26
C ILE A 337 -9.26 8.91 -20.41
N ILE A 338 -9.17 8.84 -19.08
CA ILE A 338 -10.32 8.96 -18.17
C ILE A 338 -10.33 10.31 -17.45
N ARG A 339 -11.56 10.81 -17.21
CA ARG A 339 -11.78 12.06 -16.48
C ARG A 339 -11.31 11.92 -15.00
N PRO A 340 -10.93 13.00 -14.34
CA PRO A 340 -10.52 12.97 -12.92
C PRO A 340 -11.58 12.34 -12.00
N SER A 341 -12.86 12.69 -12.15
CA SER A 341 -13.96 12.11 -11.37
C SER A 341 -14.10 10.60 -11.58
N THR A 342 -14.09 10.14 -12.83
CA THR A 342 -14.12 8.70 -13.17
C THR A 342 -12.90 7.97 -12.62
N ARG A 343 -11.71 8.59 -12.68
CA ARG A 343 -10.48 8.05 -12.12
C ARG A 343 -10.58 7.87 -10.61
N MET A 344 -11.11 8.87 -9.91
CA MET A 344 -11.30 8.79 -8.46
C MET A 344 -12.32 7.70 -8.11
N ALA A 345 -13.45 7.63 -8.83
CA ALA A 345 -14.45 6.57 -8.64
C ALA A 345 -13.84 5.17 -8.82
N LEU A 346 -13.06 4.94 -9.88
CA LEU A 346 -12.37 3.67 -10.11
C LEU A 346 -11.32 3.37 -9.03
N SER A 347 -10.59 4.39 -8.57
CA SER A 347 -9.64 4.24 -7.46
C SER A 347 -10.34 3.85 -6.17
N THR A 348 -11.50 4.43 -5.89
CA THR A 348 -12.35 4.07 -4.76
C THR A 348 -12.85 2.63 -4.89
N ILE A 349 -13.39 2.24 -6.05
CA ILE A 349 -13.87 0.88 -6.32
C ILE A 349 -12.76 -0.15 -6.13
N ALA A 350 -11.56 0.13 -6.64
CA ALA A 350 -10.43 -0.79 -6.50
C ALA A 350 -10.03 -1.07 -5.04
N ARG A 351 -10.37 -0.17 -4.12
CA ARG A 351 -10.16 -0.34 -2.68
C ARG A 351 -11.30 -1.10 -2.00
N HIS A 352 -12.46 -1.20 -2.66
CA HIS A 352 -13.63 -1.95 -2.21
C HIS A 352 -13.80 -3.21 -3.07
N GLY A 353 -13.34 -4.35 -2.58
CA GLY A 353 -13.31 -5.57 -3.37
C GLY A 353 -14.67 -6.04 -3.87
N VAL A 354 -15.75 -5.86 -3.09
CA VAL A 354 -17.13 -6.16 -3.53
C VAL A 354 -17.56 -5.28 -4.70
N ALA A 355 -17.24 -3.98 -4.65
CA ALA A 355 -17.53 -3.06 -5.74
C ALA A 355 -16.74 -3.41 -7.01
N THR A 356 -15.48 -3.83 -6.85
CA THR A 356 -14.66 -4.33 -7.96
C THR A 356 -15.31 -5.54 -8.63
N LYS A 357 -15.80 -6.52 -7.88
CA LYS A 357 -16.51 -7.70 -8.43
C LYS A 357 -17.79 -7.32 -9.20
N ARG A 358 -18.54 -6.36 -8.68
CA ARG A 358 -19.76 -5.85 -9.38
C ARG A 358 -19.42 -5.15 -10.68
N LEU A 359 -18.35 -4.34 -10.70
CA LEU A 359 -17.85 -3.71 -11.93
C LEU A 359 -17.43 -4.77 -12.96
N GLU A 360 -16.65 -5.77 -12.53
CA GLU A 360 -16.23 -6.88 -13.40
C GLU A 360 -17.40 -7.65 -13.97
N ALA A 361 -18.40 -7.99 -13.15
CA ALA A 361 -19.60 -8.68 -13.59
C ALA A 361 -20.42 -7.83 -14.60
N ARG A 362 -20.41 -6.51 -14.45
CA ARG A 362 -21.03 -5.61 -15.42
C ARG A 362 -20.26 -5.60 -16.73
N LEU A 363 -18.94 -5.45 -16.68
CA LEU A 363 -18.09 -5.45 -17.86
C LEU A 363 -18.14 -6.79 -18.61
N ALA A 364 -18.15 -7.91 -17.90
CA ALA A 364 -18.26 -9.23 -18.50
C ALA A 364 -19.61 -9.42 -19.24
N ARG A 365 -20.70 -8.83 -18.75
CA ARG A 365 -22.01 -8.86 -19.45
C ARG A 365 -21.99 -8.05 -20.74
N GLU A 366 -21.35 -6.90 -20.77
CA GLU A 366 -21.31 -6.01 -21.93
C GLU A 366 -20.25 -6.45 -22.96
N LEU A 367 -19.08 -6.88 -22.49
CA LEU A 367 -17.93 -7.22 -23.35
C LEU A 367 -17.85 -8.72 -23.71
N GLY A 368 -18.69 -9.56 -23.09
CA GLY A 368 -18.67 -11.01 -23.25
C GLY A 368 -17.65 -11.69 -22.32
N ASP A 369 -17.11 -12.85 -22.72
CA ASP A 369 -16.23 -13.68 -21.87
C ASP A 369 -14.84 -13.04 -21.72
N VAL A 370 -14.76 -12.07 -20.82
CA VAL A 370 -13.52 -11.36 -20.47
C VAL A 370 -13.22 -11.49 -18.98
N LEU A 371 -11.93 -11.53 -18.65
CA LEU A 371 -11.43 -11.31 -17.29
C LEU A 371 -11.03 -9.83 -17.17
N VAL A 372 -11.30 -9.23 -16.03
CA VAL A 372 -11.05 -7.80 -15.82
C VAL A 372 -10.05 -7.59 -14.70
N ASP A 373 -9.06 -6.75 -14.93
CA ASP A 373 -8.12 -6.29 -13.89
C ASP A 373 -8.27 -4.78 -13.71
N LEU A 374 -8.60 -4.38 -12.49
CA LEU A 374 -8.57 -2.98 -12.06
C LEU A 374 -7.35 -2.79 -11.15
N THR A 375 -6.27 -2.30 -11.72
CA THR A 375 -5.03 -2.04 -10.99
C THR A 375 -4.95 -0.56 -10.61
N VAL A 376 -4.75 -0.28 -9.34
CA VAL A 376 -4.37 1.04 -8.82
C VAL A 376 -3.00 0.95 -8.18
N ALA A 377 -2.26 2.05 -8.15
CA ALA A 377 -1.00 2.10 -7.42
C ALA A 377 -1.22 1.70 -5.96
N SER A 378 -0.44 0.78 -5.48
CA SER A 378 -0.42 0.39 -4.08
C SER A 378 0.47 1.37 -3.31
N GLY A 379 -0.16 2.19 -2.46
CA GLY A 379 0.51 2.98 -1.45
C GLY A 379 1.44 4.10 -1.99
N VAL A 380 1.21 5.30 -1.53
CA VAL A 380 2.25 6.34 -1.59
C VAL A 380 3.39 5.86 -0.66
N PRO A 381 4.66 5.92 -1.07
CA PRO A 381 5.77 5.63 -0.16
C PRO A 381 5.64 6.46 1.11
N LYS A 382 5.95 5.88 2.26
CA LYS A 382 5.96 6.60 3.55
C LYS A 382 6.93 7.77 3.46
N SER A 383 6.66 8.85 4.20
CA SER A 383 7.53 10.02 4.16
C SER A 383 8.67 9.90 5.16
N MET A 384 9.84 9.49 4.68
CA MET A 384 11.06 9.48 5.47
C MET A 384 11.48 10.91 5.86
N ARG A 385 12.07 11.05 7.04
CA ARG A 385 12.65 12.32 7.47
C ARG A 385 14.05 12.49 6.94
N VAL A 386 14.39 13.74 6.67
CA VAL A 386 15.74 14.19 6.33
C VAL A 386 16.24 15.06 7.46
N ALA A 387 17.41 14.75 7.99
CA ALA A 387 18.07 15.57 9.00
C ALA A 387 18.60 16.85 8.35
N MET A 388 18.10 17.98 8.82
CA MET A 388 18.53 19.31 8.39
C MET A 388 19.17 20.06 9.57
N ASP A 389 19.91 21.14 9.27
CA ASP A 389 20.67 21.91 10.28
C ASP A 389 19.79 22.51 11.38
N GLN A 390 18.55 22.88 11.07
CA GLN A 390 17.68 23.59 12.00
C GLN A 390 16.44 22.82 12.42
N GLU A 391 15.77 22.12 11.51
CA GLU A 391 14.56 21.36 11.75
C GLU A 391 14.46 20.23 10.69
N ASP A 392 14.16 19.00 11.11
CA ASP A 392 14.07 17.88 10.19
C ASP A 392 12.94 18.09 9.19
N GLY A 393 13.25 17.97 7.89
CA GLY A 393 12.31 18.02 6.80
C GLY A 393 11.72 16.64 6.48
N PHE A 394 10.74 16.62 5.58
CA PHE A 394 10.28 15.38 4.97
C PHE A 394 10.95 15.18 3.62
N PHE A 395 11.31 13.96 3.30
CA PHE A 395 11.97 13.62 2.03
C PHE A 395 11.23 14.16 0.80
N TYR A 396 9.88 14.11 0.81
CA TYR A 396 9.06 14.63 -0.31
C TYR A 396 9.01 16.15 -0.40
N ASP A 397 9.21 16.84 0.70
CA ASP A 397 9.25 18.31 0.71
C ASP A 397 10.62 18.81 0.27
N GLU A 398 11.67 18.06 0.61
CA GLU A 398 13.05 18.42 0.29
C GLU A 398 13.47 17.96 -1.11
N SER A 399 12.87 16.87 -1.63
CA SER A 399 13.16 16.35 -2.98
C SER A 399 12.02 16.60 -3.96
N ALA A 400 12.25 17.49 -4.93
CA ALA A 400 11.32 17.73 -6.04
C ALA A 400 11.11 16.46 -6.90
N LEU A 401 12.15 15.63 -7.05
CA LEU A 401 12.08 14.38 -7.78
C LEU A 401 11.19 13.36 -7.05
N ALA A 402 11.39 13.18 -5.74
CA ALA A 402 10.55 12.30 -4.93
C ALA A 402 9.08 12.73 -4.97
N ASN A 403 8.80 14.03 -4.82
CA ASN A 403 7.45 14.58 -4.93
C ASN A 403 6.82 14.27 -6.31
N GLY A 404 7.56 14.52 -7.39
CA GLY A 404 7.12 14.23 -8.76
C GLY A 404 6.84 12.74 -8.99
N LEU A 405 7.69 11.83 -8.49
CA LEU A 405 7.53 10.38 -8.60
C LEU A 405 6.33 9.89 -7.81
N VAL A 406 6.14 10.35 -6.57
CA VAL A 406 4.98 10.00 -5.75
C VAL A 406 3.68 10.39 -6.46
N ARG A 407 3.60 11.60 -7.01
CA ARG A 407 2.44 12.04 -7.80
C ARG A 407 2.23 11.20 -9.05
N ALA A 408 3.30 10.81 -9.74
CA ALA A 408 3.23 9.95 -10.93
C ALA A 408 2.75 8.54 -10.57
N ILE A 409 3.29 7.94 -9.49
CA ILE A 409 2.87 6.61 -8.99
C ILE A 409 1.41 6.66 -8.54
N SER A 410 1.01 7.65 -7.75
CA SER A 410 -0.37 7.79 -7.25
C SER A 410 -1.41 7.94 -8.37
N ARG A 411 -0.99 8.38 -9.55
CA ARG A 411 -1.84 8.44 -10.76
C ARG A 411 -1.94 7.12 -11.50
N GLN A 412 -1.15 6.11 -11.16
CA GLN A 412 -1.19 4.84 -11.89
C GLN A 412 -2.50 4.12 -11.60
N LEU A 413 -3.37 4.16 -12.58
CA LEU A 413 -4.62 3.43 -12.62
C LEU A 413 -4.77 2.84 -14.02
N SER A 414 -5.08 1.57 -14.10
CA SER A 414 -5.46 0.93 -15.36
C SER A 414 -6.61 -0.05 -15.13
N LEU A 415 -7.56 -0.01 -16.02
CA LEU A 415 -8.62 -1.00 -16.14
C LEU A 415 -8.37 -1.76 -17.44
N THR A 416 -8.09 -3.06 -17.33
CA THR A 416 -7.75 -3.91 -18.48
C THR A 416 -8.72 -5.07 -18.58
N ALA A 417 -9.28 -5.27 -19.76
CA ALA A 417 -10.06 -6.46 -20.11
C ALA A 417 -9.16 -7.44 -20.86
N PHE A 418 -9.16 -8.69 -20.42
CA PHE A 418 -8.40 -9.79 -21.00
C PHE A 418 -9.36 -10.83 -21.56
N SER A 419 -9.05 -11.41 -22.72
CA SER A 419 -9.82 -12.48 -23.35
C SER A 419 -8.91 -13.66 -23.71
N HIS A 420 -9.51 -14.84 -23.86
CA HIS A 420 -8.79 -16.00 -24.35
C HIS A 420 -8.21 -15.73 -25.75
N PRO A 421 -6.96 -16.10 -26.05
CA PRO A 421 -6.32 -15.80 -27.35
C PRO A 421 -7.10 -16.30 -28.56
N ASP A 422 -7.77 -17.45 -28.47
CA ASP A 422 -8.54 -18.03 -29.58
C ASP A 422 -9.83 -17.25 -29.90
N VAL A 423 -10.29 -16.37 -29.00
CA VAL A 423 -11.54 -15.58 -29.14
C VAL A 423 -11.26 -14.19 -29.71
N VAL A 424 -10.01 -13.73 -29.65
CA VAL A 424 -9.61 -12.34 -30.00
C VAL A 424 -9.55 -12.08 -31.50
N THR A 425 -9.51 -13.12 -32.33
CA THR A 425 -9.31 -12.99 -33.78
C THR A 425 -10.39 -12.19 -34.51
N ASP A 426 -11.59 -12.03 -33.92
CA ASP A 426 -12.74 -11.37 -34.55
C ASP A 426 -13.19 -10.06 -33.88
N LYS A 427 -12.55 -9.62 -32.79
CA LYS A 427 -12.94 -8.40 -32.06
C LYS A 427 -12.06 -7.21 -32.45
N ASP A 428 -12.69 -6.14 -32.95
CA ASP A 428 -12.04 -4.85 -33.12
C ASP A 428 -11.70 -4.25 -31.75
N SER A 429 -10.40 -4.17 -31.43
CA SER A 429 -9.88 -3.63 -30.17
C SER A 429 -10.35 -2.19 -29.91
N VAL A 430 -10.62 -1.41 -30.96
CA VAL A 430 -11.11 -0.03 -30.84
C VAL A 430 -12.57 -0.03 -30.40
N ALA A 431 -13.39 -0.93 -30.92
CA ALA A 431 -14.78 -1.07 -30.51
C ALA A 431 -14.88 -1.52 -29.05
N VAL A 432 -14.09 -2.52 -28.65
CA VAL A 432 -14.05 -3.00 -27.25
C VAL A 432 -13.57 -1.89 -26.31
N LEU A 433 -12.58 -1.10 -26.70
CA LEU A 433 -12.09 0.03 -25.90
C LEU A 433 -13.15 1.13 -25.76
N SER A 434 -13.89 1.42 -26.83
CA SER A 434 -14.99 2.40 -26.83
C SER A 434 -16.12 1.94 -25.92
N GLU A 435 -16.47 0.68 -25.97
CA GLU A 435 -17.51 0.07 -25.13
C GLU A 435 -17.10 0.04 -23.65
N LEU A 436 -15.84 -0.36 -23.35
CA LEU A 436 -15.27 -0.30 -22.01
C LEU A 436 -15.34 1.13 -21.43
N ARG A 437 -14.97 2.14 -22.25
CA ARG A 437 -15.03 3.55 -21.86
C ARG A 437 -16.46 4.00 -21.61
N TRP A 438 -17.38 3.65 -22.48
CA TRP A 438 -18.79 3.99 -22.33
C TRP A 438 -19.39 3.41 -21.04
N VAL A 439 -19.15 2.12 -20.77
CA VAL A 439 -19.60 1.45 -19.53
C VAL A 439 -19.06 2.17 -18.30
N VAL A 440 -17.79 2.55 -18.30
CA VAL A 440 -17.15 3.22 -17.16
C VAL A 440 -17.65 4.65 -16.98
N ASP A 441 -17.85 5.40 -18.07
CA ASP A 441 -18.38 6.77 -18.02
C ASP A 441 -19.87 6.81 -17.62
N ASP A 442 -20.67 5.84 -18.07
CA ASP A 442 -22.09 5.70 -17.68
C ASP A 442 -22.23 5.29 -16.19
N LEU A 443 -21.35 4.44 -15.72
CA LEU A 443 -21.36 3.99 -14.32
C LEU A 443 -20.82 5.04 -13.34
N SER A 444 -20.02 5.99 -13.80
CA SER A 444 -19.31 6.94 -12.93
C SER A 444 -20.20 7.63 -11.89
N PRO A 445 -21.41 8.14 -12.20
CA PRO A 445 -22.33 8.70 -11.20
C PRO A 445 -22.99 7.65 -10.30
N ARG A 446 -23.07 6.38 -10.76
CA ARG A 446 -23.74 5.28 -10.05
C ARG A 446 -22.78 4.38 -9.30
N LEU A 447 -21.48 4.46 -9.58
CA LEU A 447 -20.45 3.63 -8.92
C LEU A 447 -20.40 3.86 -7.42
N LEU A 448 -20.72 5.06 -6.96
CA LEU A 448 -20.77 5.40 -5.55
C LEU A 448 -21.85 4.66 -4.77
N ASN A 449 -22.96 4.27 -5.43
CA ASN A 449 -23.98 3.45 -4.81
C ASN A 449 -23.52 2.01 -4.50
N PHE A 450 -22.39 1.58 -5.05
CA PHE A 450 -21.79 0.28 -4.77
C PHE A 450 -20.93 0.28 -3.50
N THR A 451 -20.48 1.44 -3.04
CA THR A 451 -19.53 1.56 -1.93
C THR A 451 -20.21 1.52 -0.57
N ARG A 452 -21.54 1.73 -0.50
CA ARG A 452 -22.27 1.95 0.76
C ARG A 452 -22.47 0.70 1.63
N GLU A 453 -22.29 -0.51 1.08
CA GLU A 453 -22.76 -1.70 1.80
C GLU A 453 -21.76 -2.29 2.82
N ASP A 454 -20.44 -2.05 2.73
CA ASP A 454 -19.51 -2.83 3.55
C ASP A 454 -18.28 -2.13 4.19
N GLN A 455 -17.78 -1.02 3.66
CA GLN A 455 -16.62 -0.34 4.28
C GLN A 455 -16.49 1.13 3.83
N TYR A 456 -16.49 2.05 4.79
CA TYR A 456 -16.11 3.44 4.57
C TYR A 456 -14.61 3.54 4.28
N LEU A 457 -14.23 4.41 3.34
CA LEU A 457 -12.83 4.74 3.11
C LEU A 457 -12.49 6.09 3.76
N PRO A 458 -11.47 6.15 4.60
CA PRO A 458 -11.07 7.40 5.24
C PRO A 458 -10.77 8.54 4.25
N ILE A 459 -10.24 8.23 3.05
CA ILE A 459 -10.02 9.22 1.99
C ILE A 459 -11.32 9.91 1.53
N GLU A 460 -12.47 9.21 1.56
CA GLU A 460 -13.79 9.78 1.25
C GLU A 460 -14.21 10.79 2.32
N GLY A 461 -13.88 10.52 3.58
CA GLY A 461 -14.08 11.46 4.68
C GLY A 461 -13.33 12.78 4.47
N ILE A 462 -12.09 12.71 3.95
CA ILE A 462 -11.32 13.92 3.59
C ILE A 462 -12.02 14.70 2.47
N ILE A 463 -12.48 14.03 1.41
CA ILE A 463 -13.19 14.69 0.31
C ILE A 463 -14.47 15.39 0.83
N LEU A 464 -15.25 14.67 1.64
CA LEU A 464 -16.47 15.24 2.26
C LEU A 464 -16.16 16.41 3.18
N LEU A 465 -15.05 16.38 3.92
CA LEU A 465 -14.62 17.49 4.77
C LEU A 465 -14.26 18.73 3.93
N PHE A 466 -13.53 18.57 2.84
CA PHE A 466 -13.24 19.66 1.90
C PHE A 466 -14.54 20.22 1.29
N TYR A 467 -15.50 19.35 0.95
CA TYR A 467 -16.77 19.75 0.37
C TYR A 467 -17.67 20.44 1.39
N ALA A 468 -17.68 19.99 2.65
CA ALA A 468 -18.41 20.64 3.73
C ALA A 468 -17.88 22.06 3.98
N VAL A 469 -16.56 22.25 3.99
CA VAL A 469 -15.96 23.59 4.07
C VAL A 469 -16.34 24.44 2.86
N HIS A 470 -16.26 23.88 1.64
CA HIS A 470 -16.71 24.56 0.43
C HIS A 470 -18.17 25.02 0.55
N SER A 471 -19.07 24.12 0.97
CA SER A 471 -20.52 24.40 1.10
C SER A 471 -20.84 25.47 2.12
N LEU A 472 -20.05 25.60 3.20
CA LEU A 472 -20.24 26.64 4.23
C LEU A 472 -20.02 28.08 3.73
N PHE A 473 -19.24 28.26 2.64
CA PHE A 473 -18.81 29.58 2.18
C PHE A 473 -19.25 29.93 0.74
N VAL A 474 -19.83 28.98 0.02
CA VAL A 474 -20.26 29.16 -1.38
C VAL A 474 -21.34 30.26 -1.52
N ASP A 475 -22.25 30.37 -0.55
CA ASP A 475 -23.39 31.29 -0.61
C ASP A 475 -23.05 32.74 -0.23
N GLU A 476 -21.85 33.00 0.34
CA GLU A 476 -21.50 34.33 0.83
C GLU A 476 -21.04 35.30 -0.30
N LYS A 477 -20.65 34.77 -1.47
CA LYS A 477 -20.28 35.57 -2.65
C LYS A 477 -20.64 34.84 -3.95
N PRO A 478 -21.90 34.92 -4.42
CA PRO A 478 -22.34 34.19 -5.60
C PRO A 478 -21.66 34.63 -6.92
N GLU A 479 -21.05 35.80 -6.97
CA GLU A 479 -20.33 36.30 -8.15
C GLU A 479 -18.94 35.69 -8.32
N PHE A 480 -18.38 35.10 -7.28
CA PHE A 480 -17.08 34.45 -7.30
C PHE A 480 -17.22 33.06 -6.71
N ILE A 481 -17.11 32.05 -7.53
CA ILE A 481 -16.93 30.69 -7.03
C ILE A 481 -15.52 30.62 -6.42
N SER A 482 -15.37 31.20 -5.23
CA SER A 482 -14.14 31.05 -4.48
C SER A 482 -14.23 29.80 -3.65
N ILE A 483 -13.47 28.81 -4.04
CA ILE A 483 -13.35 27.58 -3.28
C ILE A 483 -12.50 27.89 -2.05
N PRO A 484 -13.01 27.73 -0.82
CA PRO A 484 -12.24 27.98 0.39
C PRO A 484 -10.99 27.12 0.45
N ARG A 485 -9.84 27.73 0.75
CA ARG A 485 -8.57 27.02 0.92
C ARG A 485 -8.34 26.73 2.38
N LEU A 486 -8.02 25.48 2.68
CA LEU A 486 -7.62 25.08 4.03
C LEU A 486 -6.14 25.45 4.24
N ARG A 487 -5.90 26.44 5.10
CA ARG A 487 -4.56 27.01 5.25
C ARG A 487 -3.59 26.16 6.05
N HIS A 488 -4.01 25.39 6.99
CA HIS A 488 -3.07 24.73 7.88
C HIS A 488 -3.38 23.24 8.01
N ILE A 489 -2.45 22.42 7.57
CA ILE A 489 -2.53 20.96 7.74
C ILE A 489 -2.76 20.56 9.22
N THR A 490 -2.25 21.35 10.16
CA THR A 490 -2.50 21.20 11.60
C THR A 490 -3.97 21.31 11.98
N TRP A 491 -4.70 22.24 11.35
CA TRP A 491 -6.16 22.36 11.57
C TRP A 491 -6.86 21.14 10.99
N LEU A 492 -6.46 20.70 9.81
CA LEU A 492 -7.02 19.53 9.16
C LEU A 492 -6.86 18.30 10.05
N TYR A 493 -5.66 18.04 10.58
CA TYR A 493 -5.41 16.94 11.49
C TYR A 493 -6.26 17.00 12.77
N ARG A 494 -6.36 18.19 13.42
CA ARG A 494 -7.19 18.39 14.61
C ARG A 494 -8.67 18.15 14.30
N THR A 495 -9.14 18.61 13.15
CA THR A 495 -10.53 18.48 12.73
C THR A 495 -10.86 17.02 12.43
N ILE A 496 -10.04 16.31 11.65
CA ILE A 496 -10.22 14.89 11.35
C ILE A 496 -10.20 14.07 12.64
N ARG A 497 -9.22 14.29 13.54
CA ARG A 497 -9.17 13.62 14.85
C ARG A 497 -10.43 13.85 15.66
N LYS A 498 -10.94 15.08 15.69
CA LYS A 498 -12.18 15.42 16.41
C LYS A 498 -13.39 14.74 15.78
N LEU A 499 -13.54 14.80 14.45
CA LEU A 499 -14.67 14.19 13.74
C LEU A 499 -14.68 12.66 13.94
N GLY A 500 -13.54 12.01 14.01
CA GLY A 500 -13.43 10.58 14.31
C GLY A 500 -13.90 10.16 15.70
N THR A 501 -14.13 11.11 16.63
CA THR A 501 -14.73 10.82 17.95
C THR A 501 -16.26 10.67 17.92
N PHE A 502 -16.92 11.14 16.86
CA PHE A 502 -18.37 11.04 16.73
C PHE A 502 -18.79 9.68 16.17
N PRO A 503 -19.77 8.99 16.80
CA PRO A 503 -20.13 7.61 16.43
C PRO A 503 -20.48 7.43 14.96
N LYS A 504 -21.21 8.38 14.35
CA LYS A 504 -21.61 8.31 12.94
C LYS A 504 -20.46 8.58 11.96
N LEU A 505 -19.46 9.36 12.38
CA LEU A 505 -18.33 9.78 11.55
C LEU A 505 -17.08 8.93 11.76
N ARG A 506 -17.06 8.10 12.79
CA ARG A 506 -15.89 7.31 13.20
C ARG A 506 -15.30 6.49 12.06
N ASN A 507 -16.14 5.83 11.27
CA ASN A 507 -15.68 4.98 10.17
C ASN A 507 -15.10 5.78 8.98
N LEU A 508 -15.59 7.03 8.76
CA LEU A 508 -15.06 7.94 7.74
C LEU A 508 -13.74 8.58 8.16
N PHE A 509 -13.45 8.64 9.45
CA PHE A 509 -12.26 9.27 10.00
C PHE A 509 -11.46 8.29 10.88
N ASP A 510 -11.39 7.03 10.47
CA ASP A 510 -10.62 5.98 11.14
C ASP A 510 -9.12 6.15 10.84
N TYR A 511 -8.53 7.19 11.43
CA TYR A 511 -7.11 7.51 11.36
C TYR A 511 -6.47 7.40 12.74
N SER A 512 -5.29 6.80 12.78
CA SER A 512 -4.45 6.73 13.99
C SER A 512 -3.57 7.98 14.09
N PHE A 513 -3.77 8.78 15.13
CA PHE A 513 -3.00 9.99 15.40
C PHE A 513 -2.00 9.77 16.54
N HIS A 514 -0.82 10.36 16.40
CA HIS A 514 0.17 10.49 17.46
C HIS A 514 0.51 11.97 17.69
N GLU A 515 1.00 12.29 18.87
CA GLU A 515 1.40 13.67 19.17
C GLU A 515 2.81 13.93 18.60
N ARG A 516 2.92 15.05 17.87
CA ARG A 516 4.19 15.51 17.29
C ARG A 516 4.28 17.02 17.40
N TYR A 517 5.33 17.53 18.02
CA TYR A 517 5.53 18.98 18.23
C TYR A 517 4.30 19.70 18.82
N GLY A 518 3.57 19.03 19.73
CA GLY A 518 2.38 19.59 20.39
C GLY A 518 1.11 19.65 19.52
N PHE A 519 1.06 18.89 18.43
CA PHE A 519 -0.16 18.72 17.65
C PHE A 519 -0.37 17.28 17.16
N PRO A 520 -1.62 16.86 16.92
CA PRO A 520 -1.90 15.55 16.36
C PRO A 520 -1.36 15.45 14.94
N TYR A 521 -0.65 14.38 14.65
CA TYR A 521 -0.10 14.07 13.34
C TYR A 521 -0.55 12.68 12.89
N CYS A 522 -0.86 12.53 11.61
CA CYS A 522 -1.17 11.26 10.98
C CYS A 522 -0.61 11.25 9.55
N GLU A 523 0.37 10.39 9.32
CA GLU A 523 1.02 10.23 8.03
C GLU A 523 0.02 9.80 6.94
N LYS A 524 -0.91 8.91 7.30
CA LYS A 524 -1.94 8.42 6.38
C LYS A 524 -2.87 9.51 5.86
N VAL A 525 -3.18 10.51 6.66
CA VAL A 525 -3.96 11.69 6.20
C VAL A 525 -3.20 12.45 5.13
N PHE A 526 -1.89 12.65 5.33
CA PHE A 526 -1.05 13.31 4.33
C PHE A 526 -0.98 12.52 3.03
N GLU A 527 -0.75 11.20 3.12
CA GLU A 527 -0.74 10.31 1.96
C GLU A 527 -2.05 10.38 1.16
N ASP A 528 -3.20 10.33 1.85
CA ASP A 528 -4.51 10.38 1.21
C ASP A 528 -4.75 11.74 0.53
N ILE A 529 -4.29 12.84 1.12
CA ILE A 529 -4.33 14.16 0.46
C ILE A 529 -3.46 14.16 -0.81
N GLN A 530 -2.24 13.62 -0.76
CA GLN A 530 -1.38 13.53 -1.94
C GLN A 530 -2.01 12.67 -3.05
N VAL A 531 -2.72 11.60 -2.69
CA VAL A 531 -3.53 10.83 -3.65
C VAL A 531 -4.61 11.70 -4.29
N LEU A 532 -5.34 12.50 -3.50
CA LEU A 532 -6.39 13.39 -4.01
C LEU A 532 -5.82 14.48 -4.94
N VAL A 533 -4.66 15.03 -4.60
CA VAL A 533 -3.95 15.98 -5.47
C VAL A 533 -3.51 15.30 -6.77
N ALA A 534 -2.93 14.11 -6.67
CA ALA A 534 -2.50 13.34 -7.83
C ALA A 534 -3.67 12.97 -8.76
N MET A 535 -4.84 12.67 -8.19
CA MET A 535 -6.06 12.35 -8.95
C MET A 535 -6.74 13.58 -9.56
N GLY A 536 -6.33 14.79 -9.18
CA GLY A 536 -6.93 16.03 -9.67
C GLY A 536 -8.28 16.36 -9.02
N ILE A 537 -8.56 15.80 -7.84
CA ILE A 537 -9.74 16.10 -7.02
C ILE A 537 -9.48 17.32 -6.13
N VAL A 538 -8.25 17.44 -5.64
CA VAL A 538 -7.75 18.56 -4.84
C VAL A 538 -6.61 19.23 -5.60
N ASP A 539 -6.55 20.55 -5.58
CA ASP A 539 -5.41 21.33 -6.05
C ASP A 539 -4.58 21.76 -4.85
N GLU A 540 -3.26 21.72 -5.01
CA GLU A 540 -2.29 22.09 -3.98
C GLU A 540 -1.48 23.30 -4.46
N ASP A 541 -1.41 24.34 -3.64
CA ASP A 541 -0.62 25.54 -3.89
C ASP A 541 0.42 25.69 -2.77
N LEU A 542 1.69 25.70 -3.14
CA LEU A 542 2.79 25.91 -2.22
C LEU A 542 3.10 27.40 -2.12
N ARG A 543 3.04 27.94 -0.90
CA ARG A 543 3.37 29.33 -0.63
C ARG A 543 4.56 29.43 0.29
N TYR A 544 5.45 30.34 -0.10
CA TYR A 544 6.58 30.76 0.73
C TYR A 544 6.20 32.05 1.47
N TYR A 545 6.50 32.13 2.73
CA TYR A 545 6.32 33.33 3.55
C TYR A 545 7.47 33.48 4.53
N GLU A 546 7.82 34.74 4.83
CA GLU A 546 8.82 35.06 5.83
C GLU A 546 8.15 35.29 7.18
N LYS A 547 8.65 34.61 8.21
CA LYS A 547 8.24 34.81 9.60
C LYS A 547 9.46 34.73 10.50
N ASP A 548 9.65 35.76 11.32
CA ASP A 548 10.78 35.88 12.25
C ASP A 548 12.17 35.81 11.53
N GLY A 549 12.28 36.43 10.34
CA GLY A 549 13.50 36.42 9.52
C GLY A 549 13.81 35.09 8.85
N ARG A 550 12.87 34.15 8.82
CA ARG A 550 13.01 32.82 8.20
C ARG A 550 11.96 32.61 7.11
N PHE A 551 12.39 32.04 6.00
CA PHE A 551 11.48 31.55 4.96
C PHE A 551 10.82 30.26 5.44
N ARG A 552 9.50 30.22 5.32
CA ARG A 552 8.67 29.04 5.64
C ARG A 552 7.79 28.71 4.45
N GLN A 553 7.41 27.43 4.37
CA GLN A 553 6.48 26.92 3.37
C GLN A 553 5.13 26.67 4.02
N SER A 554 4.05 26.90 3.27
CA SER A 554 2.72 26.42 3.65
C SER A 554 1.99 25.88 2.42
N TYR A 555 1.31 24.78 2.61
CA TYR A 555 0.47 24.17 1.59
C TYR A 555 -0.97 24.63 1.75
N GLU A 556 -1.61 25.03 0.65
CA GLU A 556 -3.01 25.36 0.59
C GLU A 556 -3.72 24.37 -0.32
N TYR A 557 -4.82 23.79 0.17
CA TYR A 557 -5.59 22.79 -0.55
C TYR A 557 -6.98 23.30 -0.91
N VAL A 558 -7.44 22.99 -2.11
CA VAL A 558 -8.73 23.42 -2.63
C VAL A 558 -9.33 22.33 -3.52
N LEU A 559 -10.64 22.09 -3.45
CA LEU A 559 -11.30 21.21 -4.40
C LEU A 559 -11.22 21.79 -5.81
N THR A 560 -10.89 20.95 -6.80
CA THR A 560 -11.04 21.29 -8.21
C THR A 560 -12.54 21.30 -8.59
N TRP A 561 -12.89 21.70 -9.80
CA TRP A 561 -14.26 21.61 -10.30
C TRP A 561 -14.76 20.17 -10.32
N GLU A 562 -13.96 19.27 -10.84
CA GLU A 562 -14.22 17.84 -10.84
C GLU A 562 -14.30 17.29 -9.40
N GLY A 563 -13.51 17.84 -8.50
CA GLY A 563 -13.55 17.52 -7.08
C GLY A 563 -14.87 17.92 -6.42
N VAL A 564 -15.40 19.11 -6.74
CA VAL A 564 -16.72 19.58 -6.24
C VAL A 564 -17.85 18.70 -6.79
N GLU A 565 -17.83 18.38 -8.09
CA GLU A 565 -18.84 17.51 -8.72
C GLU A 565 -18.82 16.11 -8.08
N TYR A 566 -17.64 15.52 -7.94
CA TYR A 566 -17.46 14.20 -7.31
C TYR A 566 -17.89 14.21 -5.83
N ALA A 567 -17.47 15.22 -5.07
CA ALA A 567 -17.80 15.36 -3.66
C ALA A 567 -19.30 15.56 -3.42
N GLY A 568 -20.00 16.27 -4.31
CA GLY A 568 -21.46 16.40 -4.27
C GLY A 568 -22.17 15.06 -4.39
N THR A 569 -21.74 14.23 -5.37
CA THR A 569 -22.27 12.87 -5.52
C THR A 569 -21.95 11.99 -4.31
N LEU A 570 -20.76 12.15 -3.71
CA LEU A 570 -20.36 11.44 -2.51
C LEU A 570 -21.19 11.88 -1.29
N ALA A 571 -21.49 13.19 -1.15
CA ALA A 571 -22.33 13.72 -0.08
C ALA A 571 -23.78 13.19 -0.17
N ASP A 572 -24.31 12.97 -1.36
CA ASP A 572 -25.60 12.32 -1.54
C ASP A 572 -25.57 10.85 -1.10
N ALA A 573 -24.48 10.14 -1.36
CA ALA A 573 -24.29 8.74 -0.93
C ALA A 573 -24.15 8.61 0.59
N TYR A 574 -23.45 9.54 1.24
CA TYR A 574 -23.20 9.61 2.69
C TYR A 574 -24.00 10.74 3.36
N ARG A 575 -25.26 10.89 2.99
CA ARG A 575 -26.10 12.03 3.43
C ARG A 575 -26.13 12.21 4.94
N THR A 576 -26.31 11.14 5.69
CA THR A 576 -26.40 11.18 7.15
C THR A 576 -25.08 11.65 7.79
N GLU A 577 -23.97 11.13 7.31
CA GLU A 577 -22.62 11.47 7.77
C GLU A 577 -22.27 12.91 7.38
N PHE A 578 -22.64 13.31 6.17
CA PHE A 578 -22.40 14.67 5.68
C PHE A 578 -23.19 15.71 6.46
N GLU A 579 -24.48 15.48 6.72
CA GLU A 579 -25.32 16.36 7.56
C GLU A 579 -24.77 16.49 8.98
N GLU A 580 -24.31 15.39 9.59
CA GLU A 580 -23.65 15.43 10.91
C GLU A 580 -22.37 16.28 10.87
N MET A 581 -21.53 16.09 9.85
CA MET A 581 -20.32 16.88 9.65
C MET A 581 -20.62 18.36 9.47
N MET A 582 -21.59 18.71 8.62
CA MET A 582 -22.04 20.08 8.39
C MET A 582 -22.53 20.74 9.68
N SER A 583 -23.30 20.03 10.51
CA SER A 583 -23.75 20.52 11.80
C SER A 583 -22.57 20.91 12.70
N HIS A 584 -21.55 20.05 12.82
CA HIS A 584 -20.38 20.34 13.64
C HIS A 584 -19.53 21.49 13.11
N LEU A 585 -19.36 21.59 11.81
CA LEU A 585 -18.56 22.66 11.19
C LEU A 585 -19.29 24.00 11.24
N SER A 586 -20.62 24.03 11.05
CA SER A 586 -21.43 25.25 11.12
C SER A 586 -21.37 25.90 12.49
N MET A 587 -21.38 25.13 13.58
CA MET A 587 -21.24 25.66 14.95
C MET A 587 -19.91 26.38 15.18
N ASN A 588 -18.88 26.02 14.41
CA ASN A 588 -17.52 26.55 14.50
C ASN A 588 -17.14 27.48 13.33
N LYS A 589 -18.10 27.92 12.52
CA LYS A 589 -17.87 28.70 11.29
C LYS A 589 -16.99 29.92 11.52
N HIS A 590 -17.18 30.66 12.64
CA HIS A 590 -16.36 31.83 12.95
C HIS A 590 -14.88 31.53 13.22
N SER A 591 -14.56 30.38 13.81
CA SER A 591 -13.16 29.98 14.00
C SER A 591 -12.53 29.51 12.71
N ILE A 592 -13.32 28.89 11.83
CA ILE A 592 -12.87 28.48 10.50
C ILE A 592 -12.54 29.69 9.64
N THR A 593 -13.34 30.78 9.72
CA THR A 593 -13.17 31.97 8.90
C THR A 593 -11.95 32.81 9.28
N ARG A 594 -11.61 32.87 10.59
CA ARG A 594 -10.51 33.73 11.06
C ARG A 594 -9.12 33.20 10.75
N ASP A 595 -8.94 31.88 10.87
CA ASP A 595 -7.59 31.30 10.93
C ASP A 595 -7.23 30.41 9.72
N ILE A 596 -8.20 29.99 8.91
CA ILE A 596 -8.03 28.82 8.05
C ILE A 596 -8.39 29.05 6.58
N VAL A 597 -9.39 29.89 6.30
CA VAL A 597 -9.85 30.11 4.92
C VAL A 597 -9.38 31.44 4.38
N THR A 598 -8.62 31.40 3.28
CA THR A 598 -8.37 32.62 2.47
C THR A 598 -9.35 32.63 1.31
N ILE A 599 -10.12 33.71 1.23
CA ILE A 599 -10.86 34.01 0.01
C ILE A 599 -9.86 34.59 -0.99
N PRO A 600 -9.57 33.91 -2.13
CA PRO A 600 -8.59 34.41 -3.08
C PRO A 600 -9.03 35.73 -3.66
N SER A 601 -8.20 36.78 -3.55
CA SER A 601 -8.37 37.98 -4.34
C SER A 601 -8.01 37.69 -5.79
N ASN A 602 -8.96 37.78 -6.70
CA ASN A 602 -8.87 37.99 -8.17
C ASN A 602 -7.98 37.11 -9.08
N ARG A 603 -7.30 36.05 -8.64
CA ARG A 603 -6.42 35.26 -9.54
C ARG A 603 -7.06 34.04 -10.20
N TYR A 604 -8.25 33.60 -9.80
CA TYR A 604 -8.89 32.37 -10.35
C TYR A 604 -9.97 32.63 -11.40
N VAL A 605 -10.16 33.86 -11.88
CA VAL A 605 -11.16 34.19 -12.91
C VAL A 605 -10.79 33.63 -14.32
N SER A 606 -9.56 33.15 -14.52
CA SER A 606 -9.08 32.81 -15.87
C SER A 606 -9.26 31.34 -16.28
N LYS A 607 -9.71 30.44 -15.40
CA LYS A 607 -10.07 29.08 -15.81
C LYS A 607 -11.58 28.92 -15.92
N LYS A 608 -12.22 29.74 -16.77
CA LYS A 608 -13.55 29.45 -17.30
C LYS A 608 -13.53 28.07 -17.99
N ARG A 609 -14.56 27.26 -17.78
CA ARG A 609 -14.84 26.09 -18.62
C ARG A 609 -14.56 26.47 -20.07
N PRO A 610 -13.83 25.68 -20.85
CA PRO A 610 -13.84 25.85 -22.30
C PRO A 610 -15.28 25.63 -22.73
N THR A 611 -15.98 26.71 -23.07
CA THR A 611 -17.27 26.64 -23.73
C THR A 611 -17.02 26.07 -25.10
N GLY A 612 -17.39 24.83 -25.31
CA GLY A 612 -17.48 24.27 -26.66
C GLY A 612 -16.58 23.06 -26.91
N VAL A 613 -17.01 21.89 -26.49
CA VAL A 613 -16.93 20.68 -27.34
C VAL A 613 -18.29 20.00 -27.18
N LYS A 614 -19.09 20.11 -28.26
CA LYS A 614 -20.25 19.27 -28.49
C LYS A 614 -19.82 17.84 -28.76
#